data_b3e26be7b38b1b11a4a801b0c8a99603
#
_entry.id   b3e26be7b38b1b11a4a801b0c8a99603
#
_cell.length_a   1.000
_cell.length_b   1.000
_cell.length_c   1.000
_cell.angle_alpha   90.00
_cell.angle_beta   90.00
_cell.angle_gamma   90.00
#
_symmetry.space_group_name_H-M   'P 1'
#
loop_
_entity.id
_entity.type
_entity.pdbx_description
1 polymer ?
#
loop_
_entity_poly.entity_id
_entity_poly.type
_entity_poly.pdbx_seq_one_letter_code
_entity_poly.pdbx_strand_id
1 'polypeptide(L)'
;MAKAILAALILAALYYFFLKPRPKPRPKAPRMPQDEARAILGITADADEEAIRNAHRRLVSAVHPDKGGSEELTRRINAARDTLLRRNP
;
A
#
# COMPACT_ATOMS: atom_id res chain seq x y z
N MET A 1 43.24 20.92 -10.74
CA MET A 1 41.86 21.36 -10.94
C MET A 1 40.89 20.22 -11.18
N ALA A 2 41.25 19.26 -12.04
CA ALA A 2 40.36 18.12 -12.28
C ALA A 2 40.09 17.27 -11.03
N LYS A 3 41.11 17.08 -10.17
CA LYS A 3 40.94 16.32 -8.92
C LYS A 3 40.01 16.99 -7.93
N ALA A 4 40.00 18.33 -7.87
CA ALA A 4 39.10 19.05 -6.99
C ALA A 4 37.63 18.96 -7.45
N ILE A 5 37.44 19.01 -8.76
CA ILE A 5 36.09 18.87 -9.35
C ILE A 5 35.58 17.45 -9.12
N LEU A 6 36.41 16.45 -9.31
CA LEU A 6 36.05 15.06 -9.09
C LEU A 6 35.69 14.81 -7.62
N ALA A 7 36.49 15.34 -6.68
CA ALA A 7 36.23 15.21 -5.27
C ALA A 7 34.90 15.88 -4.90
N ALA A 8 34.61 17.08 -5.46
CA ALA A 8 33.37 17.77 -5.22
C ALA A 8 32.15 16.98 -5.74
N LEU A 9 32.30 16.36 -6.90
CA LEU A 9 31.24 15.53 -7.47
C LEU A 9 30.97 14.29 -6.61
N ILE A 10 32.02 13.66 -6.11
CA ILE A 10 31.89 12.49 -5.23
C ILE A 10 31.20 12.88 -3.93
N LEU A 11 31.60 14.01 -3.32
CA LEU A 11 30.98 14.51 -2.11
C LEU A 11 29.52 14.88 -2.33
N ALA A 12 29.19 15.50 -3.45
CA ALA A 12 27.81 15.83 -3.81
C ALA A 12 26.98 14.58 -4.00
N ALA A 13 27.54 13.55 -4.65
CA ALA A 13 26.87 12.28 -4.85
C ALA A 13 26.60 11.58 -3.51
N LEU A 14 27.60 11.56 -2.63
CA LEU A 14 27.46 10.97 -1.31
C LEU A 14 26.40 11.71 -0.48
N TYR A 15 26.42 13.04 -0.52
CA TYR A 15 25.41 13.84 0.14
C TYR A 15 24.00 13.51 -0.40
N TYR A 16 23.89 13.44 -1.71
CA TYR A 16 22.62 13.16 -2.36
C TYR A 16 22.07 11.79 -1.99
N PHE A 17 22.94 10.78 -1.91
CA PHE A 17 22.52 9.40 -1.61
C PHE A 17 22.32 9.13 -0.12
N PHE A 18 23.16 9.70 0.75
CA PHE A 18 23.17 9.32 2.16
C PHE A 18 22.60 10.39 3.11
N LEU A 19 22.74 11.66 2.76
CA LEU A 19 22.36 12.75 3.64
C LEU A 19 21.07 13.47 3.23
N LYS A 20 20.62 13.25 2.00
CA LYS A 20 19.37 13.83 1.56
C LYS A 20 18.25 13.28 2.43
N PRO A 21 17.44 14.15 3.07
CA PRO A 21 16.33 13.68 3.86
C PRO A 21 15.37 12.92 2.95
N ARG A 22 15.12 11.67 3.29
CA ARG A 22 14.11 10.89 2.59
C ARG A 22 12.75 11.53 2.87
N PRO A 23 11.88 11.66 1.84
CA PRO A 23 10.54 12.14 2.12
C PRO A 23 9.93 11.24 3.20
N LYS A 24 9.40 11.86 4.25
CA LYS A 24 8.70 11.12 5.28
C LYS A 24 7.59 10.33 4.62
N PRO A 25 7.43 9.04 4.95
CA PRO A 25 6.29 8.30 4.43
C PRO A 25 5.04 9.08 4.81
N ARG A 26 4.14 9.26 3.84
CA ARG A 26 2.88 9.93 4.09
C ARG A 26 2.21 9.26 5.28
N PRO A 27 1.65 10.04 6.23
CA PRO A 27 0.87 9.41 7.26
C PRO A 27 -0.16 8.53 6.58
N LYS A 28 -0.12 7.26 6.90
CA LYS A 28 -1.10 6.33 6.34
C LYS A 28 -2.47 6.82 6.76
N ALA A 29 -3.42 6.81 5.83
CA ALA A 29 -4.80 7.06 6.14
C ALA A 29 -5.18 6.26 7.39
N PRO A 30 -6.09 6.78 8.25
CA PRO A 30 -6.50 6.05 9.44
C PRO A 30 -6.82 4.62 9.05
N ARG A 31 -6.23 3.69 9.78
CA ARG A 31 -6.43 2.27 9.48
C ARG A 31 -7.91 1.95 9.62
N MET A 32 -8.43 1.31 8.61
CA MET A 32 -9.79 0.80 8.65
C MET A 32 -9.92 -0.21 9.79
N PRO A 33 -10.97 -0.12 10.63
CA PRO A 33 -11.19 -1.13 11.65
C PRO A 33 -11.35 -2.52 11.02
N GLN A 34 -10.88 -3.54 11.71
CA GLN A 34 -10.92 -4.90 11.18
C GLN A 34 -12.35 -5.40 10.93
N ASP A 35 -13.27 -5.03 11.82
CA ASP A 35 -14.67 -5.42 11.64
C ASP A 35 -15.26 -4.86 10.36
N GLU A 36 -14.94 -3.61 10.06
CA GLU A 36 -15.36 -2.97 8.84
C GLU A 36 -14.73 -3.64 7.61
N ALA A 37 -13.43 -3.98 7.71
CA ALA A 37 -12.73 -4.66 6.63
C ALA A 37 -13.35 -6.02 6.32
N ARG A 38 -13.71 -6.79 7.35
CA ARG A 38 -14.39 -8.08 7.17
C ARG A 38 -15.76 -7.92 6.54
N ALA A 39 -16.49 -6.89 6.95
CA ALA A 39 -17.81 -6.61 6.38
C ALA A 39 -17.71 -6.25 4.90
N ILE A 40 -16.71 -5.46 4.53
CA ILE A 40 -16.49 -5.08 3.13
C ILE A 40 -16.17 -6.31 2.28
N LEU A 41 -15.30 -7.19 2.75
CA LEU A 41 -14.92 -8.40 2.02
C LEU A 41 -15.96 -9.52 2.15
N GLY A 42 -16.89 -9.40 3.09
CA GLY A 42 -17.91 -10.42 3.30
C GLY A 42 -17.34 -11.72 3.87
N ILE A 43 -16.34 -11.63 4.74
CA ILE A 43 -15.68 -12.80 5.34
C ILE A 43 -15.90 -12.83 6.85
N THR A 44 -15.65 -14.00 7.43
CA THR A 44 -15.79 -14.21 8.87
C THR A 44 -14.50 -13.88 9.62
N ALA A 45 -14.59 -13.80 10.96
CA ALA A 45 -13.44 -13.45 11.80
C ALA A 45 -12.31 -14.48 11.74
N ASP A 46 -12.64 -15.72 11.42
CA ASP A 46 -11.69 -16.84 11.33
C ASP A 46 -11.17 -17.08 9.91
N ALA A 47 -11.48 -16.18 8.97
CA ALA A 47 -10.99 -16.32 7.60
C ALA A 47 -9.46 -16.23 7.56
N ASP A 48 -8.85 -17.18 6.86
CA ASP A 48 -7.40 -17.18 6.68
C ASP A 48 -6.96 -16.26 5.56
N GLU A 49 -5.65 -16.17 5.34
CA GLU A 49 -5.07 -15.30 4.33
C GLU A 49 -5.59 -15.64 2.93
N GLU A 50 -5.72 -16.93 2.61
CA GLU A 50 -6.23 -17.36 1.32
C GLU A 50 -7.68 -16.92 1.11
N ALA A 51 -8.51 -17.04 2.15
CA ALA A 51 -9.90 -16.59 2.08
C ALA A 51 -10.00 -15.08 1.86
N ILE A 52 -9.12 -14.33 2.50
CA ILE A 52 -9.06 -12.88 2.32
C ILE A 52 -8.70 -12.53 0.87
N ARG A 53 -7.70 -13.18 0.32
CA ARG A 53 -7.27 -12.93 -1.06
C ARG A 53 -8.33 -13.34 -2.08
N ASN A 54 -8.99 -14.46 -1.84
CA ASN A 54 -10.05 -14.93 -2.73
C ASN A 54 -11.24 -13.97 -2.72
N ALA A 55 -11.63 -13.49 -1.54
CA ALA A 55 -12.71 -12.51 -1.40
C ALA A 55 -12.36 -11.21 -2.12
N HIS A 56 -11.13 -10.74 -1.94
CA HIS A 56 -10.64 -9.53 -2.60
C HIS A 56 -10.72 -9.68 -4.13
N ARG A 57 -10.19 -10.78 -4.65
CA ARG A 57 -10.16 -11.03 -6.08
C ARG A 57 -11.56 -11.07 -6.68
N ARG A 58 -12.48 -11.75 -6.00
CA ARG A 58 -13.86 -11.86 -6.44
C ARG A 58 -14.56 -10.49 -6.47
N LEU A 59 -14.35 -9.68 -5.43
CA LEU A 59 -14.97 -8.35 -5.35
C LEU A 59 -14.39 -7.39 -6.39
N VAL A 60 -13.08 -7.39 -6.57
CA VAL A 60 -12.43 -6.53 -7.57
C VAL A 60 -12.92 -6.87 -8.97
N SER A 61 -13.08 -8.15 -9.27
CA SER A 61 -13.62 -8.58 -10.56
C SER A 61 -15.05 -8.10 -10.78
N ALA A 62 -15.85 -8.07 -9.71
CA ALA A 62 -17.25 -7.65 -9.79
C ALA A 62 -17.40 -6.14 -9.96
N VAL A 63 -16.46 -5.35 -9.39
CA VAL A 63 -16.57 -3.87 -9.37
C VAL A 63 -15.52 -3.21 -10.26
N HIS A 64 -14.95 -3.95 -11.20
CA HIS A 64 -13.91 -3.41 -12.07
C HIS A 64 -14.43 -2.20 -12.86
N PRO A 65 -13.62 -1.12 -13.00
CA PRO A 65 -14.05 0.09 -13.71
C PRO A 65 -14.55 -0.16 -15.13
N ASP A 66 -13.98 -1.14 -15.82
CA ASP A 66 -14.40 -1.50 -17.18
C ASP A 66 -15.82 -2.06 -17.24
N LYS A 67 -16.33 -2.52 -16.09
CA LYS A 67 -17.68 -3.05 -15.97
C LYS A 67 -18.64 -2.09 -15.28
N GLY A 68 -18.27 -0.80 -15.22
CA GLY A 68 -19.08 0.21 -14.56
C GLY A 68 -18.92 0.27 -13.04
N GLY A 69 -17.84 -0.33 -12.51
CA GLY A 69 -17.56 -0.30 -11.09
C GLY A 69 -16.99 1.04 -10.64
N SER A 70 -17.05 1.30 -9.33
CA SER A 70 -16.57 2.51 -8.72
C SER A 70 -15.11 2.39 -8.30
N GLU A 71 -14.29 3.39 -8.65
CA GLU A 71 -12.92 3.46 -8.19
C GLU A 71 -12.84 3.58 -6.67
N GLU A 72 -13.78 4.30 -6.08
CA GLU A 72 -13.83 4.45 -4.63
C GLU A 72 -14.09 3.13 -3.94
N LEU A 73 -15.01 2.33 -4.48
CA LEU A 73 -15.29 1.00 -3.93
C LEU A 73 -14.08 0.09 -4.07
N THR A 74 -13.38 0.14 -5.18
CA THR A 74 -12.15 -0.62 -5.39
C THR A 74 -11.09 -0.23 -4.36
N ARG A 75 -10.94 1.06 -4.05
CA ARG A 75 -10.02 1.53 -3.02
C ARG A 75 -10.38 0.99 -1.64
N ARG A 76 -11.68 0.96 -1.33
CA ARG A 76 -12.14 0.41 -0.05
C ARG A 76 -11.87 -1.08 0.06
N ILE A 77 -12.08 -1.82 -1.02
CA ILE A 77 -11.81 -3.25 -1.07
C ILE A 77 -10.32 -3.51 -0.88
N ASN A 78 -9.46 -2.73 -1.56
CA ASN A 78 -8.01 -2.84 -1.40
C ASN A 78 -7.58 -2.49 0.03
N ALA A 79 -8.15 -1.45 0.62
CA ALA A 79 -7.85 -1.05 1.99
C ALA A 79 -8.26 -2.13 3.00
N ALA A 80 -9.41 -2.75 2.77
CA ALA A 80 -9.89 -3.84 3.63
C ALA A 80 -8.94 -5.03 3.57
N ARG A 81 -8.52 -5.43 2.38
CA ARG A 81 -7.53 -6.50 2.22
C ARG A 81 -6.25 -6.18 2.97
N ASP A 82 -5.71 -4.98 2.76
CA ASP A 82 -4.46 -4.57 3.37
C ASP A 82 -4.55 -4.55 4.89
N THR A 83 -5.69 -4.08 5.44
CA THR A 83 -5.92 -4.06 6.87
C THR A 83 -5.88 -5.47 7.47
N LEU A 84 -6.51 -6.42 6.82
CA LEU A 84 -6.60 -7.79 7.32
C LEU A 84 -5.28 -8.55 7.13
N LEU A 85 -4.57 -8.33 6.03
CA LEU A 85 -3.30 -9.01 5.78
C LEU A 85 -2.15 -8.46 6.63
N ARG A 86 -2.18 -7.19 7.02
CA ARG A 86 -1.15 -6.61 7.88
C ARG A 86 -1.13 -7.19 9.28
N ARG A 87 -2.24 -7.75 9.71
CA ARG A 87 -2.35 -8.33 11.05
C ARG A 87 -1.51 -9.59 11.18
N ASN A 88 -1.26 -10.28 10.07
CA ASN A 88 -0.46 -11.51 10.04
C ASN A 88 0.90 -11.19 9.46
N PRO A 89 1.92 -10.92 10.31
CA PRO A 89 3.29 -10.72 9.81
C PRO A 89 3.84 -12.01 9.19
#